data_f8721d80bfc29db3e670ff177addc569
#
_entry.id   f8721d80bfc29db3e670ff177addc569
#
_cell.length_a   1.000
_cell.length_b   1.000
_cell.length_c   1.000
_cell.angle_alpha   90.00
_cell.angle_beta   90.00
_cell.angle_gamma   90.00
#
_symmetry.space_group_name_H-M   'P 1'
#
loop_
_entity.id
_entity.type
_entity.pdbx_description
1 polymer ?
#
loop_
_entity_poly.entity_id
_entity_poly.type
_entity_poly.pdbx_seq_one_letter_code
_entity_poly.pdbx_strand_id
1 'polypeptide(L)'
;MKTRDAIMLSLTLLIGGAVMGVPAPVTMAADVATPTKEPVTDSWLTSKTKIALFADGRVKGRQINVETKNGVVMLRGKVDTDEAKSAAEEAAKGIDGVKSVKNELQVVPPAKREAVEEKDDAITDHVKREIAKDSRLQKANIDIKTNAGVVSLTGEVPDLTTSAKASWTAWKVSGVKSVKNDLTVKNKK
;
A
#
# COMPACT_ATOMS: atom_id res chain seq x y z
N MET A 1 46.03 -16.89 -24.35
CA MET A 1 47.11 -17.21 -23.38
C MET A 1 46.54 -16.85 -22.02
N LYS A 2 46.37 -17.72 -21.11
CA LYS A 2 46.87 -18.87 -20.45
C LYS A 2 45.74 -19.50 -19.63
N THR A 3 45.45 -20.70 -19.92
CA THR A 3 44.92 -21.84 -19.19
C THR A 3 45.59 -22.06 -17.84
N ARG A 4 44.87 -22.72 -16.92
CA ARG A 4 45.41 -23.71 -15.94
C ARG A 4 44.49 -23.75 -14.71
N ASP A 5 44.14 -24.80 -14.04
CA ASP A 5 44.13 -26.24 -14.33
C ASP A 5 43.29 -26.88 -13.22
N ALA A 6 42.67 -27.97 -13.55
CA ALA A 6 41.97 -28.87 -12.62
C ALA A 6 42.95 -29.56 -11.63
N ILE A 7 42.52 -29.81 -10.42
CA ILE A 7 43.12 -30.84 -9.57
C ILE A 7 42.00 -31.74 -9.05
N MET A 8 41.89 -32.91 -9.71
CA MET A 8 41.31 -34.12 -9.13
C MET A 8 42.29 -34.70 -8.11
N LEU A 9 41.81 -35.04 -6.95
CA LEU A 9 42.51 -36.00 -6.09
C LEU A 9 41.52 -37.08 -5.64
N SER A 10 41.56 -38.21 -6.36
CA SER A 10 40.98 -39.47 -5.95
C SER A 10 41.97 -40.16 -5.00
N LEU A 11 41.50 -40.52 -3.82
CA LEU A 11 42.22 -41.51 -2.99
C LEU A 11 41.25 -42.62 -2.56
N THR A 12 41.39 -43.72 -3.26
CA THR A 12 40.78 -45.03 -2.92
C THR A 12 41.65 -45.71 -1.87
N LEU A 13 41.09 -46.06 -0.72
CA LEU A 13 41.70 -47.06 0.16
C LEU A 13 40.63 -48.05 0.63
N LEU A 14 40.74 -49.26 0.13
CA LEU A 14 40.04 -50.50 0.53
C LEU A 14 40.76 -51.11 1.72
N ILE A 15 40.11 -51.30 2.86
CA ILE A 15 40.41 -52.34 3.80
C ILE A 15 39.11 -52.83 4.44
N GLY A 16 38.84 -54.12 4.33
CA GLY A 16 37.68 -54.82 4.83
C GLY A 16 37.71 -55.06 6.32
N GLY A 17 36.58 -55.31 6.91
CA GLY A 17 36.40 -55.74 8.28
C GLY A 17 34.93 -55.84 8.65
N ALA A 18 34.50 -57.02 9.03
CA ALA A 18 33.13 -57.44 9.23
C ALA A 18 32.43 -56.87 10.49
N VAL A 19 31.07 -56.80 10.39
CA VAL A 19 30.05 -57.12 11.40
C VAL A 19 29.82 -56.17 12.54
N MET A 20 28.63 -55.66 12.56
CA MET A 20 27.55 -55.58 13.56
C MET A 20 26.77 -54.30 13.48
N GLY A 21 25.50 -54.46 13.24
CA GLY A 21 24.35 -53.63 13.45
C GLY A 21 24.56 -52.21 14.00
N VAL A 22 24.65 -51.24 13.09
CA VAL A 22 24.45 -49.83 13.43
C VAL A 22 23.13 -49.40 12.79
N PRO A 23 22.18 -48.86 13.56
CA PRO A 23 20.98 -48.29 12.95
C PRO A 23 21.42 -47.18 11.99
N ALA A 24 20.89 -47.22 10.77
CA ALA A 24 21.11 -46.22 9.76
C ALA A 24 20.86 -44.80 10.34
N PRO A 25 21.74 -43.83 10.05
CA PRO A 25 21.41 -42.46 10.36
C PRO A 25 20.17 -42.10 9.53
N VAL A 26 19.08 -41.81 10.20
CA VAL A 26 17.97 -41.05 9.58
C VAL A 26 18.58 -39.76 9.11
N THR A 27 18.93 -39.70 7.85
CA THR A 27 19.12 -38.40 7.17
C THR A 27 17.78 -37.73 7.23
N MET A 28 17.60 -36.83 8.23
CA MET A 28 16.61 -35.77 8.11
C MET A 28 17.01 -35.00 6.85
N ALA A 29 16.37 -35.35 5.75
CA ALA A 29 16.30 -34.45 4.63
C ALA A 29 15.67 -33.17 5.23
N ALA A 30 16.50 -32.16 5.46
CA ALA A 30 16.00 -30.83 5.65
C ALA A 30 15.20 -30.55 4.38
N ASP A 31 13.89 -30.58 4.53
CA ASP A 31 12.96 -30.12 3.52
C ASP A 31 13.34 -28.66 3.33
N VAL A 32 14.18 -28.41 2.31
CA VAL A 32 14.44 -27.06 1.84
C VAL A 32 13.10 -26.63 1.28
N ALA A 33 12.30 -26.01 2.16
CA ALA A 33 11.07 -25.37 1.78
C ALA A 33 11.42 -24.46 0.61
N THR A 34 11.11 -24.92 -0.60
CA THR A 34 11.03 -24.05 -1.76
C THR A 34 10.21 -22.86 -1.33
N PRO A 35 10.70 -21.61 -1.50
CA PRO A 35 9.92 -20.46 -1.14
C PRO A 35 8.63 -20.52 -1.97
N THR A 36 7.57 -20.99 -1.36
CA THR A 36 6.22 -20.88 -1.92
C THR A 36 6.00 -19.41 -2.15
N LYS A 37 5.93 -19.02 -3.42
CA LYS A 37 5.64 -17.65 -3.82
C LYS A 37 4.29 -17.33 -3.19
N GLU A 38 4.32 -16.59 -2.07
CA GLU A 38 3.13 -16.16 -1.37
C GLU A 38 2.17 -15.53 -2.39
N PRO A 39 0.87 -15.82 -2.32
CA PRO A 39 -0.08 -15.22 -3.24
C PRO A 39 0.00 -13.70 -3.10
N VAL A 40 0.31 -13.03 -4.21
CA VAL A 40 0.41 -11.57 -4.26
C VAL A 40 -0.98 -10.99 -4.04
N THR A 41 -1.28 -10.63 -2.80
CA THR A 41 -2.54 -9.99 -2.42
C THR A 41 -2.40 -8.47 -2.42
N ASP A 42 -3.51 -7.75 -2.57
CA ASP A 42 -3.53 -6.28 -2.49
C ASP A 42 -2.98 -5.78 -1.13
N SER A 43 -3.24 -6.51 -0.05
CA SER A 43 -2.69 -6.20 1.29
C SER A 43 -1.18 -6.35 1.33
N TRP A 44 -0.63 -7.40 0.70
CA TRP A 44 0.81 -7.61 0.59
C TRP A 44 1.47 -6.50 -0.23
N LEU A 45 0.88 -6.15 -1.40
CA LEU A 45 1.36 -5.04 -2.25
C LEU A 45 1.35 -3.72 -1.50
N THR A 46 0.28 -3.42 -0.76
CA THR A 46 0.18 -2.21 0.08
C THR A 46 1.30 -2.17 1.12
N SER A 47 1.57 -3.28 1.80
CA SER A 47 2.62 -3.35 2.83
C SER A 47 4.01 -3.19 2.23
N LYS A 48 4.30 -3.89 1.13
CA LYS A 48 5.58 -3.79 0.40
C LYS A 48 5.81 -2.37 -0.12
N THR A 49 4.79 -1.75 -0.70
CA THR A 49 4.87 -0.36 -1.18
C THR A 49 5.19 0.60 -0.02
N LYS A 50 4.52 0.47 1.11
CA LYS A 50 4.84 1.29 2.29
C LYS A 50 6.29 1.12 2.73
N ILE A 51 6.80 -0.11 2.79
CA ILE A 51 8.19 -0.39 3.17
C ILE A 51 9.15 0.26 2.16
N ALA A 52 8.92 0.11 0.85
CA ALA A 52 9.74 0.69 -0.19
C ALA A 52 9.80 2.23 -0.10
N LEU A 53 8.64 2.87 0.12
CA LEU A 53 8.55 4.32 0.31
C LEU A 53 9.28 4.79 1.59
N PHE A 54 9.28 3.99 2.65
CA PHE A 54 10.05 4.29 3.86
C PHE A 54 11.56 4.15 3.67
N ALA A 55 11.98 3.20 2.84
CA ALA A 55 13.39 2.94 2.57
C ALA A 55 14.01 3.97 1.61
N ASP A 56 13.20 4.62 0.77
CA ASP A 56 13.67 5.63 -0.17
C ASP A 56 13.88 6.99 0.54
N GLY A 57 15.14 7.37 0.71
CA GLY A 57 15.52 8.64 1.39
C GLY A 57 15.00 9.90 0.70
N ARG A 58 14.60 9.84 -0.57
CA ARG A 58 14.01 10.96 -1.33
C ARG A 58 12.54 11.17 -0.94
N VAL A 59 11.92 10.14 -0.36
CA VAL A 59 10.50 10.13 -0.04
C VAL A 59 10.30 10.14 1.47
N LYS A 60 9.54 11.10 2.00
CA LYS A 60 9.09 11.09 3.40
C LYS A 60 7.83 10.23 3.52
N GLY A 61 7.99 8.92 3.46
CA GLY A 61 6.90 7.95 3.34
C GLY A 61 5.79 8.02 4.40
N ARG A 62 6.04 8.65 5.55
CA ARG A 62 5.04 8.82 6.63
C ARG A 62 3.82 9.65 6.25
N GLN A 63 3.93 10.46 5.21
CA GLN A 63 2.87 11.36 4.76
C GLN A 63 2.15 10.83 3.51
N ILE A 64 2.52 9.62 3.08
CA ILE A 64 1.93 8.96 1.92
C ILE A 64 0.98 7.86 2.39
N ASN A 65 -0.27 7.98 1.99
CA ASN A 65 -1.24 6.92 2.14
C ASN A 65 -1.18 6.02 0.90
N VAL A 66 -1.03 4.72 1.13
CA VAL A 66 -0.95 3.69 0.07
C VAL A 66 -2.16 2.79 0.19
N GLU A 67 -2.87 2.64 -0.90
CA GLU A 67 -4.00 1.74 -1.06
C GLU A 67 -3.80 0.91 -2.32
N THR A 68 -4.08 -0.39 -2.27
CA THR A 68 -4.00 -1.26 -3.45
C THR A 68 -5.34 -1.92 -3.68
N LYS A 69 -5.77 -1.95 -4.94
CA LYS A 69 -6.99 -2.63 -5.37
C LYS A 69 -6.76 -3.30 -6.74
N ASN A 70 -6.96 -4.61 -6.79
CA ASN A 70 -6.75 -5.43 -8.00
C ASN A 70 -5.34 -5.29 -8.62
N GLY A 71 -4.31 -5.09 -7.78
CA GLY A 71 -2.93 -4.87 -8.20
C GLY A 71 -2.62 -3.44 -8.66
N VAL A 72 -3.58 -2.51 -8.58
CA VAL A 72 -3.38 -1.08 -8.83
C VAL A 72 -3.04 -0.39 -7.52
N VAL A 73 -1.83 0.13 -7.41
CA VAL A 73 -1.37 0.90 -6.24
C VAL A 73 -1.76 2.35 -6.40
N MET A 74 -2.44 2.90 -5.43
CA MET A 74 -2.80 4.30 -5.37
C MET A 74 -2.01 5.00 -4.27
N LEU A 75 -1.29 6.05 -4.64
CA LEU A 75 -0.49 6.87 -3.75
C LEU A 75 -1.19 8.21 -3.52
N ARG A 76 -1.45 8.55 -2.27
CA ARG A 76 -2.06 9.81 -1.87
C ARG A 76 -1.29 10.45 -0.73
N GLY A 77 -1.34 11.76 -0.67
CA GLY A 77 -0.70 12.51 0.40
C GLY A 77 0.05 13.72 -0.11
N LYS A 78 0.91 14.23 0.75
CA LYS A 78 1.72 15.43 0.48
C LYS A 78 3.19 15.04 0.47
N VAL A 79 3.91 15.51 -0.53
CA VAL A 79 5.37 15.36 -0.65
C VAL A 79 6.01 16.74 -0.78
N ASP A 80 7.30 16.83 -0.47
CA ASP A 80 8.01 18.11 -0.41
C ASP A 80 8.35 18.67 -1.79
N THR A 81 8.63 17.78 -2.76
CA THR A 81 9.14 18.12 -4.08
C THR A 81 8.56 17.22 -5.16
N ASP A 82 8.67 17.64 -6.42
CA ASP A 82 8.31 16.82 -7.58
C ASP A 82 9.23 15.58 -7.70
N GLU A 83 10.48 15.70 -7.28
CA GLU A 83 11.41 14.56 -7.21
C GLU A 83 10.90 13.48 -6.25
N ALA A 84 10.44 13.87 -5.05
CA ALA A 84 9.85 12.95 -4.09
C ALA A 84 8.58 12.29 -4.63
N LYS A 85 7.78 13.02 -5.41
CA LYS A 85 6.58 12.49 -6.09
C LYS A 85 6.96 11.43 -7.14
N SER A 86 7.96 11.71 -7.97
CA SER A 86 8.45 10.78 -8.99
C SER A 86 9.11 9.55 -8.36
N ALA A 87 9.95 9.76 -7.33
CA ALA A 87 10.60 8.67 -6.60
C ALA A 87 9.58 7.72 -5.94
N ALA A 88 8.49 8.26 -5.38
CA ALA A 88 7.43 7.44 -4.80
C ALA A 88 6.74 6.56 -5.86
N GLU A 89 6.53 7.09 -7.07
CA GLU A 89 5.96 6.33 -8.17
C GLU A 89 6.90 5.23 -8.66
N GLU A 90 8.20 5.54 -8.82
CA GLU A 90 9.23 4.57 -9.18
C GLU A 90 9.32 3.44 -8.16
N ALA A 91 9.38 3.77 -6.87
CA ALA A 91 9.44 2.79 -5.80
C ALA A 91 8.22 1.85 -5.80
N ALA A 92 7.02 2.38 -6.08
CA ALA A 92 5.81 1.58 -6.17
C ALA A 92 5.78 0.71 -7.43
N LYS A 93 6.23 1.21 -8.58
CA LYS A 93 6.31 0.44 -9.84
C LYS A 93 7.33 -0.70 -9.79
N GLY A 94 8.39 -0.55 -8.99
CA GLY A 94 9.42 -1.57 -8.82
C GLY A 94 8.99 -2.80 -8.02
N ILE A 95 7.75 -2.87 -7.52
CA ILE A 95 7.28 -3.98 -6.71
C ILE A 95 6.63 -5.05 -7.57
N ASP A 96 7.14 -6.28 -7.47
CA ASP A 96 6.59 -7.43 -8.17
C ASP A 96 5.10 -7.62 -7.87
N GLY A 97 4.30 -7.75 -8.92
CA GLY A 97 2.85 -7.92 -8.82
C GLY A 97 2.04 -6.62 -8.89
N VAL A 98 2.69 -5.45 -8.88
CA VAL A 98 2.02 -4.18 -9.17
C VAL A 98 1.74 -4.08 -10.66
N LYS A 99 0.47 -3.93 -11.03
CA LYS A 99 0.03 -3.79 -12.42
C LYS A 99 0.15 -2.36 -12.92
N SER A 100 -0.19 -1.41 -12.07
CA SER A 100 -0.06 0.02 -12.35
C SER A 100 -0.04 0.83 -11.06
N VAL A 101 0.47 2.06 -11.17
CA VAL A 101 0.51 3.02 -10.06
C VAL A 101 -0.30 4.25 -10.44
N LYS A 102 -1.24 4.63 -9.57
CA LYS A 102 -1.97 5.88 -9.66
C LYS A 102 -1.39 6.85 -8.66
N ASN A 103 -0.60 7.81 -9.15
CA ASN A 103 0.10 8.78 -8.31
C ASN A 103 -0.75 10.06 -8.15
N GLU A 104 -1.48 10.14 -7.05
CA GLU A 104 -2.29 11.31 -6.65
C GLU A 104 -1.58 12.15 -5.57
N LEU A 105 -0.25 12.04 -5.45
CA LEU A 105 0.54 12.84 -4.52
C LEU A 105 0.53 14.32 -4.92
N GLN A 106 0.41 15.17 -3.92
CA GLN A 106 0.47 16.62 -4.10
C GLN A 106 1.80 17.17 -3.58
N VAL A 107 2.43 18.00 -4.38
CA VAL A 107 3.66 18.68 -3.97
C VAL A 107 3.29 19.88 -3.11
N VAL A 108 3.63 19.81 -1.83
CA VAL A 108 3.41 20.88 -0.86
C VAL A 108 4.72 21.12 -0.11
N PRO A 109 5.46 22.18 -0.45
CA PRO A 109 6.68 22.51 0.24
C PRO A 109 6.49 22.66 1.75
N PRO A 110 7.46 22.26 2.59
CA PRO A 110 7.32 22.26 4.05
C PRO A 110 6.80 23.59 4.63
N ALA A 111 7.27 24.72 4.09
CA ALA A 111 6.86 26.05 4.52
C ALA A 111 5.37 26.37 4.28
N LYS A 112 4.67 25.59 3.43
CA LYS A 112 3.25 25.79 3.13
C LYS A 112 2.34 24.72 3.75
N ARG A 113 2.91 23.73 4.43
CA ARG A 113 2.13 22.58 4.93
C ARG A 113 1.13 22.95 5.98
N GLU A 114 1.54 23.71 6.97
CA GLU A 114 0.66 24.15 8.07
C GLU A 114 -0.58 24.88 7.53
N ALA A 115 -0.41 25.83 6.63
CA ALA A 115 -1.53 26.53 6.00
C ALA A 115 -2.42 25.63 5.12
N VAL A 116 -1.89 24.55 4.55
CA VAL A 116 -2.70 23.59 3.78
C VAL A 116 -3.45 22.64 4.73
N GLU A 117 -2.83 22.22 5.82
CA GLU A 117 -3.45 21.36 6.83
C GLU A 117 -4.60 22.08 7.53
N GLU A 118 -4.42 23.33 7.93
CA GLU A 118 -5.48 24.15 8.51
C GLU A 118 -6.70 24.29 7.57
N LYS A 119 -6.45 24.49 6.27
CA LYS A 119 -7.52 24.52 5.27
C LYS A 119 -8.21 23.17 5.09
N ASP A 120 -7.46 22.08 5.08
CA ASP A 120 -8.00 20.73 4.96
C ASP A 120 -8.87 20.36 6.16
N ASP A 121 -8.46 20.73 7.36
CA ASP A 121 -9.25 20.55 8.59
C ASP A 121 -10.54 21.35 8.54
N ALA A 122 -10.48 22.61 8.12
CA ALA A 122 -11.66 23.45 7.95
C ALA A 122 -12.65 22.86 6.92
N ILE A 123 -12.14 22.34 5.79
CA ILE A 123 -12.97 21.64 4.78
C ILE A 123 -13.60 20.39 5.37
N THR A 124 -12.82 19.56 6.07
CA THR A 124 -13.31 18.34 6.72
C THR A 124 -14.46 18.65 7.67
N ASP A 125 -14.30 19.65 8.53
CA ASP A 125 -15.33 20.06 9.47
C ASP A 125 -16.57 20.65 8.80
N HIS A 126 -16.41 21.38 7.71
CA HIS A 126 -17.53 21.84 6.90
C HIS A 126 -18.30 20.67 6.29
N VAL A 127 -17.60 19.71 5.68
CA VAL A 127 -18.23 18.51 5.09
C VAL A 127 -18.98 17.73 6.15
N LYS A 128 -18.39 17.52 7.35
CA LYS A 128 -19.04 16.83 8.47
C LYS A 128 -20.33 17.53 8.88
N ARG A 129 -20.31 18.87 9.00
CA ARG A 129 -21.51 19.65 9.33
C ARG A 129 -22.60 19.55 8.26
N GLU A 130 -22.23 19.58 6.97
CA GLU A 130 -23.20 19.46 5.87
C GLU A 130 -23.81 18.04 5.82
N ILE A 131 -23.01 17.01 6.04
CA ILE A 131 -23.48 15.63 6.13
C ILE A 131 -24.41 15.43 7.33
N ALA A 132 -24.11 16.04 8.48
CA ALA A 132 -24.93 15.95 9.68
C ALA A 132 -26.33 16.62 9.55
N LYS A 133 -26.53 17.52 8.60
CA LYS A 133 -27.85 18.13 8.31
C LYS A 133 -28.83 17.16 7.66
N ASP A 134 -28.35 16.09 7.07
CA ASP A 134 -29.20 15.09 6.43
C ASP A 134 -29.34 13.86 7.31
N SER A 135 -30.56 13.54 7.71
CA SER A 135 -30.86 12.44 8.64
C SER A 135 -30.47 11.04 8.10
N ARG A 136 -30.39 10.85 6.79
CA ARG A 136 -29.96 9.59 6.17
C ARG A 136 -28.44 9.48 6.23
N LEU A 137 -27.74 10.57 5.91
CA LEU A 137 -26.26 10.63 5.96
C LEU A 137 -25.75 10.56 7.40
N GLN A 138 -26.45 11.17 8.34
CA GLN A 138 -26.12 11.13 9.78
C GLN A 138 -26.16 9.71 10.36
N LYS A 139 -27.10 8.89 9.87
CA LYS A 139 -27.23 7.47 10.31
C LYS A 139 -26.23 6.54 9.64
N ALA A 140 -25.57 7.00 8.60
CA ALA A 140 -24.53 6.24 7.92
C ALA A 140 -23.18 6.46 8.62
N ASN A 141 -22.39 5.40 8.71
CA ASN A 141 -21.04 5.49 9.28
C ASN A 141 -20.06 5.94 8.19
N ILE A 142 -19.96 7.28 8.01
CA ILE A 142 -19.12 7.91 6.98
C ILE A 142 -17.91 8.55 7.66
N ASP A 143 -16.71 8.06 7.36
CA ASP A 143 -15.46 8.70 7.72
C ASP A 143 -15.03 9.66 6.60
N ILE A 144 -14.60 10.86 7.00
CA ILE A 144 -14.29 11.97 6.08
C ILE A 144 -12.88 12.43 6.36
N LYS A 145 -12.06 12.44 5.33
CA LYS A 145 -10.68 12.96 5.37
C LYS A 145 -10.45 13.88 4.18
N THR A 146 -9.79 15.01 4.44
CA THR A 146 -9.37 15.95 3.38
C THR A 146 -7.85 15.98 3.28
N ASN A 147 -7.34 16.00 2.06
CA ASN A 147 -5.92 16.15 1.77
C ASN A 147 -5.73 17.06 0.57
N ALA A 148 -5.13 18.23 0.79
CA ALA A 148 -4.91 19.28 -0.20
C ALA A 148 -6.18 19.64 -1.04
N GLY A 149 -7.35 19.65 -0.35
CA GLY A 149 -8.66 19.93 -0.93
C GLY A 149 -9.35 18.72 -1.59
N VAL A 150 -8.76 17.54 -1.55
CA VAL A 150 -9.40 16.29 -1.99
C VAL A 150 -10.09 15.63 -0.80
N VAL A 151 -11.41 15.52 -0.85
CA VAL A 151 -12.21 14.87 0.20
C VAL A 151 -12.37 13.39 -0.13
N SER A 152 -11.97 12.52 0.79
CA SER A 152 -12.20 11.08 0.73
C SER A 152 -13.32 10.69 1.68
N LEU A 153 -14.34 10.00 1.17
CA LEU A 153 -15.46 9.46 1.92
C LEU A 153 -15.30 7.94 2.00
N THR A 154 -15.17 7.40 3.21
CA THR A 154 -15.05 5.95 3.45
C THR A 154 -16.09 5.49 4.46
N GLY A 155 -16.39 4.21 4.49
CA GLY A 155 -17.37 3.63 5.42
C GLY A 155 -18.52 2.92 4.72
N GLU A 156 -19.61 2.70 5.46
CA GLU A 156 -20.76 1.93 4.96
C GLU A 156 -22.04 2.78 4.92
N VAL A 157 -22.74 2.65 3.81
CA VAL A 157 -24.04 3.32 3.56
C VAL A 157 -25.10 2.29 3.20
N PRO A 158 -26.39 2.59 3.47
CA PRO A 158 -27.48 1.63 3.22
C PRO A 158 -27.76 1.36 1.74
N ASP A 159 -27.48 2.32 0.88
CA ASP A 159 -27.80 2.26 -0.56
C ASP A 159 -26.94 3.20 -1.41
N LEU A 160 -26.95 2.99 -2.71
CA LEU A 160 -26.21 3.80 -3.69
C LEU A 160 -26.68 5.27 -3.72
N THR A 161 -27.94 5.51 -3.45
CA THR A 161 -28.51 6.88 -3.43
C THR A 161 -27.89 7.68 -2.28
N THR A 162 -27.74 7.04 -1.12
CA THR A 162 -27.07 7.64 0.06
C THR A 162 -25.59 7.91 -0.24
N SER A 163 -24.90 6.96 -0.93
CA SER A 163 -23.51 7.16 -1.36
C SER A 163 -23.36 8.34 -2.32
N ALA A 164 -24.20 8.43 -3.34
CA ALA A 164 -24.20 9.53 -4.30
C ALA A 164 -24.51 10.88 -3.62
N LYS A 165 -25.47 10.89 -2.69
CA LYS A 165 -25.83 12.08 -1.92
C LYS A 165 -24.69 12.58 -1.04
N ALA A 166 -23.96 11.68 -0.39
CA ALA A 166 -22.78 12.04 0.40
C ALA A 166 -21.73 12.73 -0.46
N SER A 167 -21.41 12.16 -1.64
CA SER A 167 -20.48 12.77 -2.59
C SER A 167 -20.93 14.16 -3.05
N TRP A 168 -22.18 14.29 -3.39
CA TRP A 168 -22.76 15.58 -3.82
C TRP A 168 -22.71 16.63 -2.71
N THR A 169 -23.03 16.24 -1.49
CA THR A 169 -22.97 17.10 -0.31
C THR A 169 -21.55 17.58 -0.06
N ALA A 170 -20.58 16.69 -0.11
CA ALA A 170 -19.17 17.03 0.06
C ALA A 170 -18.66 17.95 -1.05
N TRP A 171 -19.06 17.69 -2.31
CA TRP A 171 -18.61 18.49 -3.46
C TRP A 171 -19.05 19.96 -3.41
N LYS A 172 -20.20 20.26 -2.81
CA LYS A 172 -20.72 21.63 -2.66
C LYS A 172 -19.95 22.48 -1.65
N VAL A 173 -19.13 21.88 -0.81
CA VAL A 173 -18.40 22.61 0.24
C VAL A 173 -17.29 23.44 -0.37
N SER A 174 -17.23 24.71 0.02
CA SER A 174 -16.18 25.62 -0.44
C SER A 174 -14.78 25.09 -0.09
N GLY A 175 -13.86 25.16 -1.04
CA GLY A 175 -12.50 24.66 -0.89
C GLY A 175 -12.30 23.21 -1.34
N VAL A 176 -13.36 22.46 -1.58
CA VAL A 176 -13.27 21.09 -2.12
C VAL A 176 -12.91 21.16 -3.60
N LYS A 177 -11.80 20.53 -3.95
CA LYS A 177 -11.33 20.41 -5.35
C LYS A 177 -11.85 19.16 -6.03
N SER A 178 -11.96 18.06 -5.28
CA SER A 178 -12.53 16.79 -5.76
C SER A 178 -13.02 15.95 -4.59
N VAL A 179 -13.93 15.02 -4.88
CA VAL A 179 -14.44 14.05 -3.91
C VAL A 179 -14.12 12.64 -4.39
N LYS A 180 -13.48 11.88 -3.55
CA LYS A 180 -13.31 10.45 -3.73
C LYS A 180 -14.32 9.71 -2.88
N ASN A 181 -15.17 8.93 -3.54
CA ASN A 181 -16.21 8.14 -2.91
C ASN A 181 -15.80 6.67 -2.85
N ASP A 182 -15.31 6.24 -1.71
CA ASP A 182 -14.96 4.84 -1.39
C ASP A 182 -15.98 4.22 -0.41
N LEU A 183 -17.22 4.73 -0.41
CA LEU A 183 -18.30 4.19 0.41
C LEU A 183 -18.75 2.84 -0.10
N THR A 184 -18.91 1.89 0.79
CA THR A 184 -19.46 0.55 0.51
C THR A 184 -20.94 0.49 0.84
N VAL A 185 -21.73 -0.15 -0.04
CA VAL A 185 -23.17 -0.33 0.20
C VAL A 185 -23.37 -1.61 0.99
N LYS A 186 -24.15 -1.53 2.10
CA LYS A 186 -24.57 -2.72 2.85
C LYS A 186 -25.42 -3.60 1.96
N ASN A 187 -24.93 -4.78 1.61
CA ASN A 187 -25.76 -5.80 1.02
C ASN A 187 -26.77 -6.25 2.08
N LYS A 188 -28.06 -5.92 1.90
CA LYS A 188 -29.14 -6.60 2.63
C LYS A 188 -29.11 -8.07 2.22
N LYS A 189 -28.68 -8.94 3.15
CA LYS A 189 -29.02 -10.37 3.06
C LYS A 189 -30.50 -10.57 3.28
#